data_f678cde844d92d2c035544a957cadadc
#
_entry.id   f678cde844d92d2c035544a957cadadc
#
_cell.length_a   1.000
_cell.length_b   1.000
_cell.length_c   1.000
_cell.angle_alpha   90.00
_cell.angle_beta   90.00
_cell.angle_gamma   90.00
#
_symmetry.space_group_name_H-M   'P 1'
#
loop_
_entity.id
_entity.type
_entity.pdbx_description
1 polymer ?
#
loop_
_entity_poly.entity_id
_entity_poly.type
_entity_poly.pdbx_seq_one_letter_code
_entity_poly.pdbx_strand_id
1 'polypeptide(L)'
;MKVMAHRGYSGVYPENTMLSFREAVKVGCDAIEMDVHETRDGRLVVIHDERLDRTTDGSGRVCDHSFAELQQVNAAACYKGKYAPEHIPSFDEYCEWASGESVGHNIEIKTDKIYYHDIERKIWATIERYGLEKKVMFSSFNHISLRKILEISGNAVEVGALVLEDSIGGFPGYYCQQAGFACYHPPIELRMNENVRDCEEHGVKMNVWTVNDMAGLEQLHRWGCEGIITNFPGVASGWLRAQGE
;
A
#
# COMPACT_ATOMS: atom_id res chain seq x y z
N MET A 1 17.93 -0.84 -2.01
CA MET A 1 16.58 -0.37 -2.44
C MET A 1 15.51 -1.30 -1.88
N LYS A 2 14.41 -0.81 -1.28
CA LYS A 2 13.35 -1.64 -0.70
C LYS A 2 12.33 -2.11 -1.73
N VAL A 3 11.85 -3.34 -1.59
CA VAL A 3 10.80 -3.94 -2.42
C VAL A 3 9.50 -4.03 -1.62
N MET A 4 8.49 -3.25 -2.01
CA MET A 4 7.15 -3.31 -1.43
C MET A 4 6.22 -4.09 -2.37
N ALA A 5 5.58 -5.12 -1.85
CA ALA A 5 4.67 -5.98 -2.61
C ALA A 5 3.29 -5.31 -2.74
N HIS A 6 2.98 -4.74 -3.92
CA HIS A 6 1.75 -4.02 -4.25
C HIS A 6 0.53 -4.94 -4.14
N ARG A 7 -0.31 -4.73 -3.13
CA ARG A 7 -1.46 -5.59 -2.78
C ARG A 7 -1.06 -7.05 -2.56
N GLY A 8 0.15 -7.26 -1.99
CA GLY A 8 0.79 -8.57 -1.94
C GLY A 8 1.49 -8.96 -3.26
N TYR A 9 1.64 -10.24 -3.53
CA TYR A 9 2.21 -10.73 -4.81
C TYR A 9 1.13 -10.74 -5.91
N SER A 10 0.56 -9.58 -6.20
CA SER A 10 -0.65 -9.43 -7.04
C SER A 10 -0.43 -9.72 -8.53
N GLY A 11 0.81 -9.73 -9.01
CA GLY A 11 1.13 -10.13 -10.39
C GLY A 11 0.90 -11.63 -10.66
N VAL A 12 0.78 -12.42 -9.60
CA VAL A 12 0.59 -13.88 -9.68
C VAL A 12 -0.68 -14.32 -8.93
N TYR A 13 -0.90 -13.82 -7.74
CA TYR A 13 -1.99 -14.22 -6.83
C TYR A 13 -3.10 -13.15 -6.75
N PRO A 14 -4.32 -13.51 -6.29
CA PRO A 14 -5.40 -12.53 -6.11
C PRO A 14 -4.98 -11.37 -5.19
N GLU A 15 -5.05 -10.13 -5.71
CA GLU A 15 -4.66 -8.93 -5.00
C GLU A 15 -5.42 -8.75 -3.68
N ASN A 16 -4.79 -8.16 -2.67
CA ASN A 16 -5.40 -7.86 -1.38
C ASN A 16 -6.05 -9.07 -0.68
N THR A 17 -5.49 -10.27 -0.86
CA THR A 17 -5.92 -11.49 -0.15
C THR A 17 -4.82 -12.00 0.77
N MET A 18 -5.20 -12.78 1.80
CA MET A 18 -4.22 -13.40 2.69
C MET A 18 -3.26 -14.34 1.95
N LEU A 19 -3.71 -14.94 0.84
CA LEU A 19 -2.86 -15.73 -0.04
C LEU A 19 -1.74 -14.88 -0.65
N SER A 20 -2.08 -13.74 -1.28
CA SER A 20 -1.08 -12.86 -1.92
C SER A 20 -0.06 -12.30 -0.93
N PHE A 21 -0.49 -12.00 0.30
CA PHE A 21 0.38 -11.47 1.34
C PHE A 21 1.39 -12.51 1.82
N ARG A 22 0.93 -13.72 2.11
CA ARG A 22 1.81 -14.84 2.52
C ARG A 22 2.82 -15.19 1.43
N GLU A 23 2.39 -15.20 0.17
CA GLU A 23 3.29 -15.49 -0.96
C GLU A 23 4.30 -14.35 -1.20
N ALA A 24 3.94 -13.09 -0.94
CA ALA A 24 4.88 -11.96 -0.98
C ALA A 24 6.00 -12.11 0.07
N VAL A 25 5.66 -12.49 1.30
CA VAL A 25 6.66 -12.75 2.36
C VAL A 25 7.60 -13.89 1.97
N LYS A 26 7.07 -14.99 1.43
CA LYS A 26 7.87 -16.16 1.02
C LYS A 26 8.92 -15.84 -0.04
N VAL A 27 8.64 -14.90 -0.95
CA VAL A 27 9.61 -14.50 -1.97
C VAL A 27 10.60 -13.43 -1.50
N GLY A 28 10.45 -12.94 -0.26
CA GLY A 28 11.40 -12.06 0.41
C GLY A 28 11.22 -10.59 0.03
N CYS A 29 9.99 -10.07 0.05
CA CYS A 29 9.76 -8.62 0.00
C CYS A 29 10.14 -7.96 1.34
N ASP A 30 10.47 -6.67 1.31
CA ASP A 30 10.79 -5.88 2.52
C ASP A 30 9.53 -5.37 3.21
N ALA A 31 8.48 -5.11 2.42
CA ALA A 31 7.19 -4.66 2.93
C ALA A 31 6.03 -5.16 2.05
N ILE A 32 4.85 -5.19 2.64
CA ILE A 32 3.57 -5.40 1.94
C ILE A 32 2.86 -4.06 1.86
N GLU A 33 2.35 -3.75 0.69
CA GLU A 33 1.43 -2.65 0.49
C GLU A 33 0.01 -3.19 0.34
N MET A 34 -1.00 -2.49 0.90
CA MET A 34 -2.41 -2.85 0.86
C MET A 34 -3.32 -1.64 1.01
N ASP A 35 -4.59 -1.82 0.62
CA ASP A 35 -5.62 -0.81 0.58
C ASP A 35 -6.69 -1.04 1.64
N VAL A 36 -7.05 -0.03 2.43
CA VAL A 36 -8.05 -0.16 3.48
C VAL A 36 -9.27 0.72 3.22
N HIS A 37 -10.43 0.07 3.20
CA HIS A 37 -11.76 0.65 3.15
C HIS A 37 -12.57 0.35 4.41
N GLU A 38 -13.76 0.95 4.52
CA GLU A 38 -14.71 0.70 5.60
C GLU A 38 -16.07 0.22 5.04
N THR A 39 -16.65 -0.78 5.68
CA THR A 39 -17.99 -1.30 5.37
C THR A 39 -19.10 -0.43 5.94
N ARG A 40 -20.35 -0.67 5.53
CA ARG A 40 -21.55 0.00 6.06
C ARG A 40 -21.68 -0.09 7.58
N ASP A 41 -21.27 -1.19 8.17
CA ASP A 41 -21.31 -1.44 9.61
C ASP A 41 -20.01 -1.09 10.34
N GLY A 42 -19.12 -0.31 9.67
CA GLY A 42 -17.95 0.30 10.29
C GLY A 42 -16.76 -0.65 10.50
N ARG A 43 -16.71 -1.81 9.81
CA ARG A 43 -15.57 -2.72 9.85
C ARG A 43 -14.55 -2.32 8.77
N LEU A 44 -13.27 -2.38 9.13
CA LEU A 44 -12.19 -2.16 8.17
C LEU A 44 -11.93 -3.43 7.36
N VAL A 45 -11.81 -3.29 6.04
CA VAL A 45 -11.59 -4.38 5.07
C VAL A 45 -10.46 -4.03 4.11
N VAL A 46 -9.80 -5.07 3.57
CA VAL A 46 -8.65 -4.91 2.68
C VAL A 46 -9.09 -5.20 1.25
N ILE A 47 -9.25 -4.14 0.46
CA ILE A 47 -9.64 -4.19 -0.96
C ILE A 47 -9.26 -2.86 -1.62
N HIS A 48 -8.88 -2.86 -2.91
CA HIS A 48 -8.42 -1.63 -3.59
C HIS A 48 -9.56 -0.73 -4.05
N ASP A 49 -10.50 -1.29 -4.82
CA ASP A 49 -11.54 -0.48 -5.45
C ASP A 49 -12.66 -0.14 -4.45
N GLU A 50 -13.32 0.99 -4.65
CA GLU A 50 -14.54 1.33 -3.92
C GLU A 50 -15.71 0.37 -4.24
N ARG A 51 -15.55 -0.46 -5.28
CA ARG A 51 -16.56 -1.40 -5.78
C ARG A 51 -16.00 -2.82 -5.87
N LEU A 52 -16.88 -3.80 -5.68
CA LEU A 52 -16.55 -5.23 -5.71
C LEU A 52 -16.32 -5.78 -7.12
N ASP A 53 -16.85 -5.11 -8.15
CA ASP A 53 -17.12 -5.64 -9.50
C ASP A 53 -15.86 -6.13 -10.26
N ARG A 54 -14.66 -5.58 -10.03
CA ARG A 54 -13.45 -5.91 -10.80
C ARG A 54 -12.77 -7.20 -10.37
N THR A 55 -12.62 -7.41 -9.08
CA THR A 55 -11.80 -8.51 -8.54
C THR A 55 -12.63 -9.65 -7.98
N THR A 56 -13.91 -9.42 -7.69
CA THR A 56 -14.77 -10.36 -6.98
C THR A 56 -15.95 -10.84 -7.83
N ASP A 57 -16.71 -11.78 -7.31
CA ASP A 57 -18.03 -12.19 -7.87
C ASP A 57 -19.20 -11.37 -7.29
N GLY A 58 -18.92 -10.43 -6.37
CA GLY A 58 -19.88 -9.47 -5.88
C GLY A 58 -20.04 -8.25 -6.78
N SER A 59 -20.95 -7.36 -6.42
CA SER A 59 -21.21 -6.11 -7.13
C SER A 59 -21.60 -5.00 -6.16
N GLY A 60 -21.45 -3.74 -6.57
CA GLY A 60 -21.81 -2.60 -5.76
C GLY A 60 -20.62 -2.03 -4.97
N ARG A 61 -20.92 -1.01 -4.14
CA ARG A 61 -19.86 -0.32 -3.37
C ARG A 61 -19.57 -1.04 -2.07
N VAL A 62 -18.30 -1.12 -1.67
CA VAL A 62 -17.85 -1.70 -0.40
C VAL A 62 -18.60 -1.09 0.80
N CYS A 63 -18.74 0.24 0.82
CA CYS A 63 -19.40 0.96 1.91
C CYS A 63 -20.93 0.75 1.98
N ASP A 64 -21.55 0.11 0.98
CA ASP A 64 -22.98 -0.19 0.96
C ASP A 64 -23.26 -1.61 1.52
N HIS A 65 -22.23 -2.40 1.77
CA HIS A 65 -22.32 -3.76 2.31
C HIS A 65 -21.85 -3.84 3.77
N SER A 66 -22.47 -4.72 4.55
CA SER A 66 -21.95 -5.13 5.85
C SER A 66 -20.75 -6.07 5.70
N PHE A 67 -19.94 -6.18 6.72
CA PHE A 67 -18.82 -7.12 6.72
C PHE A 67 -19.29 -8.57 6.49
N ALA A 68 -20.41 -8.97 7.08
CA ALA A 68 -20.96 -10.33 6.91
C ALA A 68 -21.36 -10.62 5.45
N GLU A 69 -21.88 -9.62 4.71
CA GLU A 69 -22.17 -9.75 3.27
C GLU A 69 -20.87 -9.89 2.46
N LEU A 70 -19.82 -9.11 2.79
CA LEU A 70 -18.53 -9.19 2.10
C LEU A 70 -17.80 -10.51 2.33
N GLN A 71 -18.02 -11.19 3.45
CA GLN A 71 -17.44 -12.52 3.72
C GLN A 71 -18.02 -13.62 2.82
N GLN A 72 -19.12 -13.38 2.12
CA GLN A 72 -19.70 -14.33 1.16
C GLN A 72 -19.18 -14.13 -0.27
N VAL A 73 -18.38 -13.08 -0.48
CA VAL A 73 -17.85 -12.70 -1.80
C VAL A 73 -16.50 -13.35 -2.03
N ASN A 74 -16.29 -13.89 -3.24
CA ASN A 74 -15.03 -14.50 -3.63
C ASN A 74 -14.07 -13.46 -4.25
N ALA A 75 -13.04 -13.06 -3.52
CA ALA A 75 -12.00 -12.12 -3.97
C ALA A 75 -11.01 -12.72 -5.00
N ALA A 76 -11.12 -14.01 -5.34
CA ALA A 76 -10.33 -14.67 -6.38
C ALA A 76 -11.12 -14.92 -7.67
N ALA A 77 -12.35 -14.40 -7.77
CA ALA A 77 -13.27 -14.74 -8.88
C ALA A 77 -12.71 -14.35 -10.26
N CYS A 78 -12.01 -13.22 -10.38
CA CYS A 78 -11.41 -12.77 -11.64
C CYS A 78 -10.36 -13.75 -12.21
N TYR A 79 -9.82 -14.66 -11.39
CA TYR A 79 -8.88 -15.71 -11.81
C TYR A 79 -9.54 -16.97 -12.35
N LYS A 80 -10.88 -16.98 -12.51
CA LYS A 80 -11.65 -18.04 -13.19
C LYS A 80 -11.34 -19.47 -12.71
N GLY A 81 -11.21 -19.66 -11.39
CA GLY A 81 -10.97 -20.96 -10.78
C GLY A 81 -9.51 -21.42 -10.74
N LYS A 82 -8.55 -20.57 -11.10
CA LYS A 82 -7.11 -20.85 -10.95
C LYS A 82 -6.72 -21.03 -9.49
N TYR A 83 -7.37 -20.29 -8.59
CA TYR A 83 -7.18 -20.36 -7.14
C TYR A 83 -8.46 -20.83 -6.44
N ALA A 84 -8.32 -21.38 -5.25
CA ALA A 84 -9.45 -21.59 -4.36
C ALA A 84 -10.15 -20.24 -4.07
N PRO A 85 -11.44 -20.24 -3.73
CA PRO A 85 -12.11 -19.02 -3.28
C PRO A 85 -11.38 -18.39 -2.09
N GLU A 86 -11.13 -17.09 -2.19
CA GLU A 86 -10.57 -16.24 -1.13
C GLU A 86 -11.64 -15.26 -0.68
N HIS A 87 -11.77 -15.01 0.61
CA HIS A 87 -12.63 -13.93 1.10
C HIS A 87 -11.88 -12.59 1.09
N ILE A 88 -12.62 -11.48 1.19
CA ILE A 88 -12.06 -10.16 1.43
C ILE A 88 -11.58 -10.11 2.89
N PRO A 89 -10.27 -9.95 3.17
CA PRO A 89 -9.78 -9.94 4.55
C PRO A 89 -10.33 -8.76 5.33
N SER A 90 -10.65 -8.96 6.62
CA SER A 90 -10.74 -7.81 7.51
C SER A 90 -9.34 -7.26 7.80
N PHE A 91 -9.28 -5.97 8.15
CA PHE A 91 -8.00 -5.38 8.57
C PHE A 91 -7.50 -5.96 9.90
N ASP A 92 -8.42 -6.39 10.78
CA ASP A 92 -8.07 -7.14 12.00
C ASP A 92 -7.38 -8.48 11.67
N GLU A 93 -7.93 -9.28 10.74
CA GLU A 93 -7.32 -10.55 10.29
C GLU A 93 -5.92 -10.33 9.70
N TYR A 94 -5.77 -9.30 8.88
CA TYR A 94 -4.46 -8.93 8.34
C TYR A 94 -3.48 -8.57 9.46
N CYS A 95 -3.86 -7.68 10.39
CA CYS A 95 -2.99 -7.22 11.48
C CYS A 95 -2.63 -8.34 12.46
N GLU A 96 -3.55 -9.26 12.76
CA GLU A 96 -3.26 -10.44 13.58
C GLU A 96 -2.14 -11.28 12.95
N TRP A 97 -2.25 -11.61 11.66
CA TRP A 97 -1.21 -12.32 10.95
C TRP A 97 0.10 -11.50 10.86
N ALA A 98 0.02 -10.23 10.49
CA ALA A 98 1.16 -9.32 10.31
C ALA A 98 1.99 -9.15 11.60
N SER A 99 1.38 -9.29 12.78
CA SER A 99 2.08 -9.20 14.07
C SER A 99 3.17 -10.26 14.23
N GLY A 100 2.99 -11.43 13.60
CA GLY A 100 3.95 -12.53 13.58
C GLY A 100 5.04 -12.41 12.50
N GLU A 101 4.88 -11.51 11.52
CA GLU A 101 5.80 -11.37 10.40
C GLU A 101 6.90 -10.34 10.69
N SER A 102 8.04 -10.47 9.99
CA SER A 102 9.17 -9.54 10.15
C SER A 102 9.20 -8.39 9.15
N VAL A 103 8.33 -8.41 8.13
CA VAL A 103 8.27 -7.41 7.05
C VAL A 103 7.56 -6.13 7.49
N GLY A 104 7.82 -5.02 6.78
CA GLY A 104 7.10 -3.77 6.94
C GLY A 104 5.72 -3.79 6.26
N HIS A 105 4.88 -2.80 6.56
CA HIS A 105 3.54 -2.68 6.00
C HIS A 105 3.28 -1.24 5.56
N ASN A 106 2.94 -1.02 4.28
CA ASN A 106 2.44 0.25 3.77
C ASN A 106 0.92 0.16 3.62
N ILE A 107 0.21 0.94 4.41
CA ILE A 107 -1.25 0.93 4.48
C ILE A 107 -1.79 2.13 3.72
N GLU A 108 -2.39 1.90 2.53
CA GLU A 108 -3.08 2.96 1.82
C GLU A 108 -4.45 3.22 2.44
N ILE A 109 -4.67 4.46 2.88
CA ILE A 109 -5.97 4.91 3.42
C ILE A 109 -6.82 5.42 2.25
N LYS A 110 -7.88 4.69 1.91
CA LYS A 110 -8.75 4.95 0.74
C LYS A 110 -9.84 5.97 1.09
N THR A 111 -9.50 7.26 1.07
CA THR A 111 -10.39 8.37 1.41
C THR A 111 -10.45 9.46 0.32
N ASP A 112 -9.90 9.20 -0.84
CA ASP A 112 -9.84 10.14 -1.97
C ASP A 112 -11.20 10.27 -2.70
N LYS A 113 -11.99 9.19 -2.77
CA LYS A 113 -13.31 9.17 -3.43
C LYS A 113 -14.49 9.03 -2.48
N ILE A 114 -14.30 8.30 -1.37
CA ILE A 114 -15.32 8.08 -0.36
C ILE A 114 -14.79 8.58 0.98
N TYR A 115 -15.51 9.49 1.60
CA TYR A 115 -15.18 9.92 2.94
C TYR A 115 -15.74 8.94 3.97
N TYR A 116 -14.84 8.32 4.75
CA TYR A 116 -15.19 7.48 5.89
C TYR A 116 -14.96 8.25 7.19
N HIS A 117 -15.97 8.34 8.03
CA HIS A 117 -15.86 9.08 9.28
C HIS A 117 -14.86 8.41 10.24
N ASP A 118 -13.80 9.14 10.60
CA ASP A 118 -12.75 8.71 11.53
C ASP A 118 -12.03 7.39 11.17
N ILE A 119 -11.94 7.04 9.87
CA ILE A 119 -11.25 5.82 9.43
C ILE A 119 -9.79 5.80 9.90
N GLU A 120 -9.10 6.94 9.90
CA GLU A 120 -7.71 7.07 10.33
C GLU A 120 -7.54 6.65 11.79
N ARG A 121 -8.46 7.06 12.66
CA ARG A 121 -8.46 6.69 14.08
C ARG A 121 -8.74 5.20 14.28
N LYS A 122 -9.66 4.62 13.51
CA LYS A 122 -9.98 3.19 13.55
C LYS A 122 -8.79 2.35 13.10
N ILE A 123 -8.12 2.75 12.01
CA ILE A 123 -6.91 2.08 11.51
C ILE A 123 -5.82 2.14 12.59
N TRP A 124 -5.53 3.33 13.14
CA TRP A 124 -4.51 3.48 14.16
C TRP A 124 -4.78 2.64 15.41
N ALA A 125 -6.01 2.66 15.91
CA ALA A 125 -6.41 1.84 17.06
C ALA A 125 -6.25 0.33 16.81
N THR A 126 -6.42 -0.12 15.57
CA THR A 126 -6.15 -1.51 15.18
C THR A 126 -4.64 -1.80 15.19
N ILE A 127 -3.83 -0.91 14.64
CA ILE A 127 -2.35 -1.02 14.66
C ILE A 127 -1.82 -1.12 16.10
N GLU A 128 -2.27 -0.24 17.00
CA GLU A 128 -1.89 -0.29 18.42
C GLU A 128 -2.30 -1.60 19.09
N ARG A 129 -3.50 -2.10 18.80
CA ARG A 129 -4.01 -3.36 19.35
C ARG A 129 -3.11 -4.56 19.04
N TYR A 130 -2.52 -4.58 17.84
CA TYR A 130 -1.66 -5.67 17.39
C TYR A 130 -0.16 -5.40 17.53
N GLY A 131 0.24 -4.23 18.09
CA GLY A 131 1.64 -3.87 18.35
C GLY A 131 2.46 -3.65 17.08
N LEU A 132 1.84 -3.09 16.03
CA LEU A 132 2.46 -2.91 14.71
C LEU A 132 3.06 -1.52 14.48
N GLU A 133 3.02 -0.61 15.45
CA GLU A 133 3.37 0.82 15.32
C GLU A 133 4.77 1.04 14.70
N LYS A 134 5.72 0.14 14.98
CA LYS A 134 7.10 0.23 14.49
C LYS A 134 7.33 -0.43 13.12
N LYS A 135 6.30 -1.08 12.58
CA LYS A 135 6.38 -1.83 11.32
C LYS A 135 5.55 -1.21 10.21
N VAL A 136 4.77 -0.16 10.51
CA VAL A 136 3.84 0.45 9.55
C VAL A 136 4.33 1.79 9.05
N MET A 137 3.99 2.07 7.80
CA MET A 137 3.88 3.40 7.21
C MET A 137 2.50 3.54 6.59
N PHE A 138 2.07 4.77 6.35
CA PHE A 138 0.79 5.01 5.69
C PHE A 138 0.99 5.75 4.37
N SER A 139 0.10 5.51 3.41
CA SER A 139 0.03 6.27 2.19
C SER A 139 -1.41 6.64 1.85
N SER A 140 -1.61 7.70 1.11
CA SER A 140 -2.93 8.12 0.63
C SER A 140 -2.81 9.16 -0.48
N PHE A 141 -3.76 9.17 -1.42
CA PHE A 141 -4.00 10.29 -2.34
C PHE A 141 -4.69 11.47 -1.62
N ASN A 142 -5.38 11.20 -0.52
CA ASN A 142 -5.93 12.23 0.35
C ASN A 142 -4.89 12.65 1.40
N HIS A 143 -4.10 13.68 1.11
CA HIS A 143 -3.05 14.15 2.00
C HIS A 143 -3.58 14.70 3.34
N ILE A 144 -4.87 15.01 3.45
CA ILE A 144 -5.50 15.35 4.73
C ILE A 144 -5.54 14.13 5.65
N SER A 145 -5.82 12.93 5.12
CA SER A 145 -5.76 11.68 5.90
C SER A 145 -4.34 11.41 6.42
N LEU A 146 -3.29 11.73 5.64
CA LEU A 146 -1.91 11.62 6.10
C LEU A 146 -1.62 12.56 7.28
N ARG A 147 -2.11 13.81 7.22
CA ARG A 147 -1.96 14.74 8.36
C ARG A 147 -2.69 14.27 9.59
N LYS A 148 -3.92 13.75 9.43
CA LYS A 148 -4.69 13.20 10.55
C LYS A 148 -3.98 12.01 11.20
N ILE A 149 -3.42 11.08 10.41
CA ILE A 149 -2.71 9.93 10.97
C ILE A 149 -1.44 10.36 11.71
N LEU A 150 -0.71 11.37 11.23
CA LEU A 150 0.42 11.95 11.94
C LEU A 150 0.00 12.56 13.29
N GLU A 151 -1.09 13.32 13.31
CA GLU A 151 -1.64 13.90 14.54
C GLU A 151 -2.07 12.80 15.53
N ILE A 152 -2.81 11.81 15.07
CA ILE A 152 -3.34 10.71 15.90
C ILE A 152 -2.22 9.86 16.48
N SER A 153 -1.17 9.57 15.68
CA SER A 153 0.00 8.77 16.11
C SER A 153 1.02 9.58 16.90
N GLY A 154 0.85 10.90 17.08
CA GLY A 154 1.86 11.76 17.67
C GLY A 154 3.14 11.87 16.84
N ASN A 155 3.04 11.79 15.53
CA ASN A 155 4.16 11.73 14.56
C ASN A 155 5.06 10.50 14.73
N ALA A 156 4.52 9.39 15.25
CA ALA A 156 5.30 8.17 15.48
C ALA A 156 5.52 7.31 14.23
N VAL A 157 4.84 7.63 13.11
CA VAL A 157 4.85 6.85 11.86
C VAL A 157 5.32 7.68 10.66
N GLU A 158 5.89 7.01 9.67
CA GLU A 158 6.16 7.62 8.38
C GLU A 158 4.91 7.64 7.51
N VAL A 159 4.76 8.70 6.69
CA VAL A 159 3.67 8.79 5.70
C VAL A 159 4.23 9.11 4.33
N GLY A 160 3.60 8.54 3.28
CA GLY A 160 3.95 8.72 1.88
C GLY A 160 2.82 9.39 1.09
N ALA A 161 3.13 10.51 0.45
CA ALA A 161 2.19 11.23 -0.40
C ALA A 161 2.04 10.53 -1.75
N LEU A 162 0.90 9.88 -1.99
CA LEU A 162 0.52 9.35 -3.30
C LEU A 162 0.04 10.49 -4.21
N VAL A 163 0.43 10.43 -5.49
CA VAL A 163 -0.01 11.37 -6.52
C VAL A 163 -0.34 10.60 -7.80
N LEU A 164 -1.29 11.10 -8.60
CA LEU A 164 -1.65 10.52 -9.91
C LEU A 164 -0.98 11.25 -11.07
N GLU A 165 -0.82 12.56 -10.93
CA GLU A 165 -0.27 13.45 -11.93
C GLU A 165 0.69 14.41 -11.23
N ASP A 166 1.34 15.32 -11.95
CA ASP A 166 2.18 16.37 -11.37
C ASP A 166 1.33 17.43 -10.61
N SER A 167 0.54 16.94 -9.65
CA SER A 167 -0.40 17.74 -8.87
C SER A 167 0.27 18.60 -7.80
N ILE A 168 1.56 18.37 -7.53
CA ILE A 168 2.33 19.09 -6.51
C ILE A 168 3.44 19.99 -7.10
N GLY A 169 3.39 20.24 -8.41
CA GLY A 169 4.12 21.33 -9.06
C GLY A 169 5.62 21.14 -9.23
N GLY A 170 6.12 19.92 -9.41
CA GLY A 170 7.51 19.66 -9.78
C GLY A 170 8.55 19.83 -8.67
N PHE A 171 8.13 20.00 -7.41
CA PHE A 171 8.99 20.08 -6.22
C PHE A 171 8.51 19.13 -5.13
N PRO A 172 8.52 17.80 -5.37
CA PRO A 172 7.94 16.82 -4.45
C PRO A 172 8.65 16.76 -3.10
N GLY A 173 9.97 16.90 -3.08
CA GLY A 173 10.75 16.91 -1.84
C GLY A 173 10.40 18.11 -0.97
N TYR A 174 10.42 19.32 -1.57
CA TYR A 174 10.01 20.53 -0.84
C TYR A 174 8.58 20.42 -0.32
N TYR A 175 7.63 19.96 -1.16
CA TYR A 175 6.23 19.78 -0.75
C TYR A 175 6.10 18.84 0.44
N CYS A 176 6.68 17.64 0.35
CA CYS A 176 6.60 16.64 1.41
C CYS A 176 7.26 17.13 2.70
N GLN A 177 8.43 17.76 2.61
CA GLN A 177 9.11 18.34 3.77
C GLN A 177 8.22 19.38 4.49
N GLN A 178 7.61 20.32 3.74
CA GLN A 178 6.73 21.35 4.32
C GLN A 178 5.46 20.75 4.93
N ALA A 179 4.95 19.65 4.35
CA ALA A 179 3.80 18.94 4.87
C ALA A 179 4.12 18.00 6.04
N GLY A 180 5.41 17.77 6.34
CA GLY A 180 5.86 16.81 7.36
C GLY A 180 5.73 15.35 6.91
N PHE A 181 5.73 15.09 5.61
CA PHE A 181 5.66 13.76 5.03
C PHE A 181 7.05 13.19 4.79
N ALA A 182 7.29 11.95 5.26
CA ALA A 182 8.59 11.31 5.15
C ALA A 182 8.88 10.78 3.73
N CYS A 183 7.83 10.49 2.95
CA CYS A 183 7.95 9.84 1.66
C CYS A 183 7.09 10.50 0.59
N TYR A 184 7.59 10.46 -0.66
CA TYR A 184 6.88 10.77 -1.89
C TYR A 184 6.64 9.47 -2.67
N HIS A 185 5.38 9.21 -3.05
CA HIS A 185 4.97 8.00 -3.75
C HIS A 185 4.39 8.32 -5.13
N PRO A 186 5.23 8.59 -6.16
CA PRO A 186 4.76 8.87 -7.50
C PRO A 186 4.49 7.61 -8.31
N PRO A 187 3.61 7.68 -9.33
CA PRO A 187 3.53 6.64 -10.36
C PRO A 187 4.81 6.62 -11.21
N ILE A 188 5.08 5.46 -11.83
CA ILE A 188 6.31 5.25 -12.62
C ILE A 188 6.43 6.23 -13.80
N GLU A 189 5.31 6.74 -14.30
CA GLU A 189 5.27 7.74 -15.37
C GLU A 189 5.85 9.08 -14.94
N LEU A 190 5.80 9.41 -13.65
CA LEU A 190 6.38 10.62 -13.07
C LEU A 190 7.79 10.40 -12.51
N ARG A 191 8.43 9.26 -12.80
CA ARG A 191 9.81 9.00 -12.41
C ARG A 191 10.77 9.91 -13.18
N MET A 192 11.25 10.95 -12.54
CA MET A 192 12.27 11.85 -13.08
C MET A 192 13.44 11.92 -12.12
N ASN A 193 14.66 11.96 -12.66
CA ASN A 193 15.87 12.07 -11.84
C ASN A 193 15.89 13.35 -11.01
N GLU A 194 15.27 14.40 -11.53
CA GLU A 194 15.09 15.69 -10.85
C GLU A 194 14.24 15.54 -9.58
N ASN A 195 13.17 14.74 -9.64
CA ASN A 195 12.32 14.44 -8.47
C ASN A 195 13.08 13.65 -7.40
N VAL A 196 13.93 12.68 -7.83
CA VAL A 196 14.78 11.93 -6.87
C VAL A 196 15.73 12.89 -6.15
N ARG A 197 16.39 13.80 -6.89
CA ARG A 197 17.31 14.79 -6.30
C ARG A 197 16.61 15.78 -5.38
N ASP A 198 15.46 16.31 -5.80
CA ASP A 198 14.67 17.22 -4.96
C ASP A 198 14.23 16.52 -3.66
N CYS A 199 13.80 15.26 -3.72
CA CYS A 199 13.49 14.47 -2.53
C CYS A 199 14.73 14.30 -1.63
N GLU A 200 15.88 13.93 -2.19
CA GLU A 200 17.13 13.76 -1.46
C GLU A 200 17.58 15.06 -0.77
N GLU A 201 17.56 16.19 -1.49
CA GLU A 201 17.92 17.53 -0.97
C GLU A 201 17.03 17.96 0.21
N HIS A 202 15.78 17.48 0.26
CA HIS A 202 14.82 17.79 1.31
C HIS A 202 14.67 16.69 2.38
N GLY A 203 15.49 15.61 2.30
CA GLY A 203 15.43 14.48 3.23
C GLY A 203 14.16 13.64 3.14
N VAL A 204 13.53 13.62 1.96
CA VAL A 204 12.31 12.86 1.66
C VAL A 204 12.68 11.59 0.89
N LYS A 205 12.12 10.44 1.28
CA LYS A 205 12.30 9.16 0.59
C LYS A 205 11.37 9.09 -0.63
N MET A 206 11.82 8.50 -1.73
CA MET A 206 10.99 8.28 -2.91
C MET A 206 10.71 6.79 -3.11
N ASN A 207 9.43 6.40 -3.12
CA ASN A 207 8.95 5.04 -3.38
C ASN A 207 8.04 5.05 -4.60
N VAL A 208 8.48 4.46 -5.71
CA VAL A 208 7.79 4.55 -7.01
C VAL A 208 6.84 3.39 -7.23
N TRP A 209 5.62 3.64 -7.69
CA TRP A 209 4.58 2.67 -8.06
C TRP A 209 4.08 2.86 -9.50
N THR A 210 3.61 1.88 -10.26
CA THR A 210 3.83 0.47 -9.99
C THR A 210 4.94 -0.01 -10.91
N VAL A 211 6.04 -0.49 -10.36
CA VAL A 211 7.25 -0.87 -11.10
C VAL A 211 7.18 -2.37 -11.43
N ASN A 212 6.77 -2.72 -12.64
CA ASN A 212 6.52 -4.10 -13.04
C ASN A 212 7.48 -4.63 -14.12
N ASP A 213 8.43 -3.83 -14.58
CA ASP A 213 9.42 -4.21 -15.58
C ASP A 213 10.86 -3.97 -15.11
N MET A 214 11.79 -4.73 -15.69
CA MET A 214 13.20 -4.65 -15.31
C MET A 214 13.85 -3.32 -15.65
N ALA A 215 13.42 -2.67 -16.73
CA ALA A 215 14.02 -1.39 -17.15
C ALA A 215 13.73 -0.29 -16.13
N GLY A 216 12.50 -0.21 -15.62
CA GLY A 216 12.12 0.69 -14.53
C GLY A 216 12.88 0.39 -13.24
N LEU A 217 12.95 -0.88 -12.85
CA LEU A 217 13.68 -1.33 -11.67
C LEU A 217 15.16 -0.90 -11.72
N GLU A 218 15.87 -1.25 -12.80
CA GLU A 218 17.27 -0.90 -12.98
C GLU A 218 17.53 0.62 -13.03
N GLN A 219 16.61 1.36 -13.64
CA GLN A 219 16.71 2.81 -13.72
C GLN A 219 16.58 3.47 -12.33
N LEU A 220 15.54 3.08 -11.57
CA LEU A 220 15.29 3.63 -10.24
C LEU A 220 16.38 3.25 -9.24
N HIS A 221 16.90 2.03 -9.35
CA HIS A 221 18.07 1.59 -8.58
C HIS A 221 19.31 2.47 -8.84
N ARG A 222 19.64 2.74 -10.13
CA ARG A 222 20.75 3.62 -10.49
C ARG A 222 20.58 5.07 -10.03
N TRP A 223 19.35 5.53 -9.87
CA TRP A 223 19.05 6.85 -9.36
C TRP A 223 19.06 6.94 -7.83
N GLY A 224 19.19 5.82 -7.14
CA GLY A 224 19.21 5.77 -5.68
C GLY A 224 17.85 5.92 -5.01
N CYS A 225 16.75 5.56 -5.69
CA CYS A 225 15.43 5.56 -5.07
C CYS A 225 15.40 4.67 -3.83
N GLU A 226 14.73 5.11 -2.77
CA GLU A 226 14.58 4.37 -1.53
C GLU A 226 13.86 3.03 -1.74
N GLY A 227 12.75 3.04 -2.51
CA GLY A 227 11.95 1.85 -2.73
C GLY A 227 11.14 1.84 -4.01
N ILE A 228 10.65 0.66 -4.31
CA ILE A 228 9.66 0.42 -5.37
C ILE A 228 8.46 -0.33 -4.81
N ILE A 229 7.30 -0.07 -5.39
CA ILE A 229 6.04 -0.78 -5.13
C ILE A 229 5.72 -1.57 -6.42
N THR A 230 5.67 -2.90 -6.35
CA THR A 230 5.61 -3.79 -7.52
C THR A 230 4.64 -4.95 -7.34
N ASN A 231 3.99 -5.35 -8.44
CA ASN A 231 3.16 -6.57 -8.49
C ASN A 231 4.01 -7.85 -8.50
N PHE A 232 5.32 -7.76 -8.77
CA PHE A 232 6.23 -8.89 -8.92
C PHE A 232 7.39 -8.86 -7.91
N PRO A 233 7.10 -8.88 -6.59
CA PRO A 233 8.14 -8.72 -5.56
C PRO A 233 9.24 -9.79 -5.67
N GLY A 234 8.90 -11.02 -6.06
CA GLY A 234 9.89 -12.09 -6.21
C GLY A 234 10.94 -11.82 -7.32
N VAL A 235 10.53 -11.16 -8.41
CA VAL A 235 11.44 -10.75 -9.49
C VAL A 235 12.36 -9.65 -9.00
N ALA A 236 11.80 -8.61 -8.38
CA ALA A 236 12.57 -7.47 -7.89
C ALA A 236 13.56 -7.87 -6.79
N SER A 237 13.11 -8.58 -5.76
CA SER A 237 13.98 -9.06 -4.67
C SER A 237 15.06 -10.03 -5.15
N GLY A 238 14.72 -10.89 -6.14
CA GLY A 238 15.70 -11.79 -6.75
C GLY A 238 16.80 -11.05 -7.49
N TRP A 239 16.44 -10.01 -8.24
CA TRP A 239 17.40 -9.18 -8.95
C TRP A 239 18.31 -8.39 -8.00
N LEU A 240 17.76 -7.74 -6.95
CA LEU A 240 18.53 -6.99 -5.95
C LEU A 240 19.55 -7.90 -5.22
N ARG A 241 19.12 -9.09 -4.78
CA ARG A 241 20.05 -10.07 -4.18
C ARG A 241 21.20 -10.44 -5.14
N ALA A 242 20.95 -10.51 -6.45
CA ALA A 242 22.01 -10.74 -7.43
C ALA A 242 22.97 -9.56 -7.59
N GLN A 243 22.56 -8.34 -7.20
CA GLN A 243 23.45 -7.17 -7.13
C GLN A 243 24.22 -7.09 -5.79
N GLY A 244 23.94 -7.96 -4.82
CA GLY A 244 24.60 -7.97 -3.50
C GLY A 244 23.88 -7.16 -2.43
N GLU A 245 22.62 -6.84 -2.62
CA GLU A 245 21.72 -6.15 -1.67
C GLU A 245 20.79 -7.12 -0.94
#